data_8fa1cedc40a1960aa18a3c6588d87e96
#
_entry.id   8fa1cedc40a1960aa18a3c6588d87e96
#
_cell.length_a   1.000
_cell.length_b   1.000
_cell.length_c   1.000
_cell.angle_alpha   90.00
_cell.angle_beta   90.00
_cell.angle_gamma   90.00
#
_symmetry.space_group_name_H-M   'P 1'
#
loop_
_entity.id
_entity.type
_entity.pdbx_description
1 polymer ?
#
loop_
_entity_poly.entity_id
_entity_poly.type
_entity_poly.pdbx_seq_one_letter_code
_entity_poly.pdbx_strand_id
1 'polypeptide(L)'
;TNTCFTVGYIIGMLPNNLLLLVIPPRIWLSFCTLSWGLLTLGMSQVHTFGGCCAIRFFQALFESCTFSGTHLILGSWYKESELPIRSAVFTSSGLIGSMFSGFMQVKIYNDLNGRYGMSGWRWLFVIDFCITCPIALYGLLFFPGVPEKTTDGRNWLSMKTVVFTDQELQYARRRLPARDESLKLDWSVVPRVFKRWHWYLFSFVWVLGGENLSFASNSTFALWLHNQGYSLSHRNNYPSGIFAVGVLSTLLAAIYLSKYQRARHWHVAIFISVAMCIVAIMIRANPLKPSVMFTAQYLGGIGYAGQAVFFAWANVVCHEDLQERAIVLASMNMFSGAVNAWWSLVFYSASTTPRFEKGCYALMATAIAS
;
A
#
# COMPACT_ATOMS: atom_id res chain seq x y z
N THR A 1 10.55 -12.91 11.15
CA THR A 1 10.37 -11.45 11.29
C THR A 1 9.22 -10.91 10.43
N ASN A 2 9.06 -11.33 9.17
CA ASN A 2 7.95 -10.89 8.30
C ASN A 2 6.57 -11.24 8.89
N THR A 3 6.40 -12.42 9.45
CA THR A 3 5.15 -12.84 10.12
C THR A 3 4.80 -11.90 11.29
N CYS A 4 5.78 -11.52 12.13
CA CYS A 4 5.55 -10.57 13.23
C CYS A 4 5.12 -9.19 12.71
N PHE A 5 5.72 -8.72 11.61
CA PHE A 5 5.31 -7.50 10.93
C PHE A 5 3.86 -7.61 10.43
N THR A 6 3.52 -8.67 9.70
CA THR A 6 2.17 -8.86 9.17
C THR A 6 1.10 -8.92 10.27
N VAL A 7 1.39 -9.62 11.38
CA VAL A 7 0.46 -9.67 12.55
C VAL A 7 0.27 -8.29 13.15
N GLY A 8 1.34 -7.52 13.39
CA GLY A 8 1.25 -6.16 13.91
C GLY A 8 0.45 -5.23 12.97
N TYR A 9 0.66 -5.38 11.65
CA TYR A 9 -0.03 -4.61 10.63
C TYR A 9 -1.53 -4.89 10.62
N ILE A 10 -1.94 -6.16 10.66
CA ILE A 10 -3.36 -6.59 10.69
C ILE A 10 -4.05 -6.07 11.95
N ILE A 11 -3.43 -6.25 13.12
CA ILE A 11 -4.01 -5.81 14.41
C ILE A 11 -4.15 -4.29 14.43
N GLY A 12 -3.17 -3.56 13.91
CA GLY A 12 -3.16 -2.09 13.92
C GLY A 12 -4.15 -1.44 12.96
N MET A 13 -4.56 -2.12 11.88
CA MET A 13 -5.32 -1.49 10.79
C MET A 13 -6.63 -0.86 11.21
N LEU A 14 -7.52 -1.62 11.81
CA LEU A 14 -8.83 -1.12 12.22
C LEU A 14 -8.73 -0.04 13.29
N PRO A 15 -8.02 -0.25 14.43
CA PRO A 15 -7.90 0.76 15.47
C PRO A 15 -7.29 2.08 14.95
N ASN A 16 -6.20 2.00 14.18
CA ASN A 16 -5.53 3.20 13.67
C ASN A 16 -6.38 4.00 12.67
N ASN A 17 -7.15 3.32 11.81
CA ASN A 17 -8.04 4.01 10.88
C ASN A 17 -9.26 4.65 11.60
N LEU A 18 -9.75 4.03 12.67
CA LEU A 18 -10.78 4.63 13.51
C LEU A 18 -10.23 5.85 14.29
N LEU A 19 -8.98 5.80 14.75
CA LEU A 19 -8.32 6.93 15.39
C LEU A 19 -8.19 8.15 14.46
N LEU A 20 -8.03 7.95 13.16
CA LEU A 20 -8.05 9.03 12.17
C LEU A 20 -9.39 9.78 12.09
N LEU A 21 -10.50 9.15 12.52
CA LEU A 21 -11.81 9.80 12.60
C LEU A 21 -11.93 10.69 13.84
N VAL A 22 -11.16 10.40 14.89
CA VAL A 22 -11.18 11.12 16.18
C VAL A 22 -10.06 12.16 16.24
N ILE A 23 -8.83 11.72 15.99
CA ILE A 23 -7.61 12.54 16.03
C ILE A 23 -7.41 13.18 14.66
N PRO A 24 -7.04 14.49 14.59
CA PRO A 24 -6.71 15.11 13.32
C PRO A 24 -5.62 14.33 12.56
N PRO A 25 -5.86 13.96 11.28
CA PRO A 25 -4.94 13.13 10.49
C PRO A 25 -3.50 13.66 10.45
N ARG A 26 -3.36 14.98 10.45
CA ARG A 26 -2.07 15.69 10.53
C ARG A 26 -1.23 15.23 11.72
N ILE A 27 -1.83 15.17 12.89
CA ILE A 27 -1.15 14.79 14.13
C ILE A 27 -0.92 13.27 14.14
N TRP A 28 -1.98 12.50 13.86
CA TRP A 28 -1.91 11.05 13.97
C TRP A 28 -0.97 10.42 12.96
N LEU A 29 -1.04 10.79 11.68
CA LEU A 29 -0.15 10.25 10.65
C LEU A 29 1.31 10.66 10.87
N SER A 30 1.56 11.91 11.27
CA SER A 30 2.92 12.37 11.57
C SER A 30 3.50 11.66 12.78
N PHE A 31 2.70 11.45 13.84
CA PHE A 31 3.08 10.66 15.00
C PHE A 31 3.41 9.22 14.63
N CYS A 32 2.55 8.57 13.87
CA CYS A 32 2.79 7.21 13.39
C CYS A 32 4.07 7.14 12.54
N THR A 33 4.26 8.08 11.61
CA THR A 33 5.45 8.14 10.75
C THR A 33 6.73 8.30 11.56
N LEU A 34 6.73 9.20 12.54
CA LEU A 34 7.88 9.39 13.42
C LEU A 34 8.15 8.15 14.27
N SER A 35 7.09 7.52 14.81
CA SER A 35 7.20 6.34 15.65
C SER A 35 7.81 5.15 14.89
N TRP A 36 7.31 4.88 13.68
CA TRP A 36 7.91 3.80 12.90
C TRP A 36 9.34 4.13 12.46
N GLY A 37 9.64 5.41 12.16
CA GLY A 37 11.00 5.86 11.84
C GLY A 37 11.97 5.63 13.01
N LEU A 38 11.58 5.97 14.24
CA LEU A 38 12.37 5.70 15.44
C LEU A 38 12.59 4.20 15.66
N LEU A 39 11.56 3.39 15.44
CA LEU A 39 11.67 1.93 15.51
C LEU A 39 12.59 1.38 14.41
N THR A 40 12.56 1.98 13.22
CA THR A 40 13.49 1.65 12.13
C THR A 40 14.93 1.96 12.53
N LEU A 41 15.18 3.11 13.15
CA LEU A 41 16.50 3.41 13.71
C LEU A 41 16.90 2.38 14.79
N GLY A 42 15.97 2.00 15.65
CA GLY A 42 16.18 0.95 16.65
C GLY A 42 16.62 -0.39 16.07
N MET A 43 16.15 -0.75 14.87
CA MET A 43 16.59 -1.96 14.16
C MET A 43 18.08 -1.99 13.87
N SER A 44 18.74 -0.83 13.70
CA SER A 44 20.18 -0.76 13.47
C SER A 44 21.01 -1.27 14.65
N GLN A 45 20.45 -1.26 15.87
CA GLN A 45 21.09 -1.64 17.12
C GLN A 45 20.68 -3.03 17.64
N VAL A 46 19.81 -3.73 16.91
CA VAL A 46 19.32 -5.04 17.36
C VAL A 46 20.39 -6.11 17.27
N HIS A 47 20.51 -6.91 18.34
CA HIS A 47 21.42 -8.05 18.45
C HIS A 47 20.70 -9.38 18.69
N THR A 48 19.42 -9.37 19.04
CA THR A 48 18.64 -10.56 19.34
C THR A 48 17.47 -10.76 18.38
N PHE A 49 17.14 -12.01 18.08
CA PHE A 49 16.00 -12.34 17.24
C PHE A 49 14.67 -11.85 17.83
N GLY A 50 14.49 -12.00 19.16
CA GLY A 50 13.30 -11.51 19.86
C GLY A 50 13.14 -10.00 19.76
N GLY A 51 14.23 -9.23 19.92
CA GLY A 51 14.22 -7.76 19.74
C GLY A 51 13.83 -7.37 18.31
N CYS A 52 14.36 -8.07 17.30
CA CYS A 52 13.99 -7.85 15.91
C CYS A 52 12.48 -8.09 15.67
N CYS A 53 11.93 -9.17 16.21
CA CYS A 53 10.50 -9.49 16.09
C CYS A 53 9.62 -8.43 16.78
N ALA A 54 10.00 -8.00 17.98
CA ALA A 54 9.27 -6.99 18.73
C ALA A 54 9.25 -5.65 17.99
N ILE A 55 10.41 -5.16 17.55
CA ILE A 55 10.48 -3.90 16.79
C ILE A 55 9.66 -3.99 15.50
N ARG A 56 9.75 -5.08 14.74
CA ARG A 56 8.96 -5.29 13.53
C ARG A 56 7.46 -5.29 13.79
N PHE A 57 7.02 -5.87 14.90
CA PHE A 57 5.61 -5.85 15.29
C PHE A 57 5.10 -4.42 15.54
N PHE A 58 5.81 -3.65 16.39
CA PHE A 58 5.41 -2.28 16.70
C PHE A 58 5.56 -1.33 15.50
N GLN A 59 6.59 -1.53 14.67
CA GLN A 59 6.77 -0.79 13.42
C GLN A 59 5.53 -0.95 12.52
N ALA A 60 5.09 -2.19 12.31
CA ALA A 60 3.93 -2.50 11.51
C ALA A 60 2.64 -1.94 12.10
N LEU A 61 2.50 -1.97 13.44
CA LEU A 61 1.35 -1.40 14.13
C LEU A 61 1.20 0.09 13.79
N PHE A 62 2.26 0.89 13.86
CA PHE A 62 2.20 2.31 13.53
C PHE A 62 2.09 2.57 12.02
N GLU A 63 2.64 1.72 11.17
CA GLU A 63 2.57 1.86 9.72
C GLU A 63 1.18 1.55 9.15
N SER A 64 0.38 0.74 9.85
CA SER A 64 -0.87 0.13 9.35
C SER A 64 -1.94 1.12 8.88
N CYS A 65 -1.99 2.35 9.39
CA CYS A 65 -2.97 3.36 8.96
C CYS A 65 -2.55 4.14 7.71
N THR A 66 -1.29 4.06 7.28
CA THR A 66 -0.77 4.96 6.26
C THR A 66 -1.47 4.80 4.93
N PHE A 67 -1.61 3.57 4.45
CA PHE A 67 -2.21 3.31 3.14
C PHE A 67 -3.73 3.61 3.12
N SER A 68 -4.49 2.96 3.99
CA SER A 68 -5.95 3.13 4.06
C SER A 68 -6.33 4.55 4.50
N GLY A 69 -5.61 5.10 5.48
CA GLY A 69 -5.84 6.45 5.98
C GLY A 69 -5.55 7.52 4.94
N THR A 70 -4.51 7.37 4.12
CA THR A 70 -4.26 8.30 3.01
C THR A 70 -5.38 8.25 1.98
N HIS A 71 -5.88 7.05 1.61
CA HIS A 71 -7.02 6.92 0.71
C HIS A 71 -8.31 7.53 1.30
N LEU A 72 -8.54 7.38 2.61
CA LEU A 72 -9.63 8.04 3.31
C LEU A 72 -9.55 9.57 3.20
N ILE A 73 -8.35 10.13 3.39
CA ILE A 73 -8.11 11.57 3.30
C ILE A 73 -8.27 12.05 1.84
N LEU A 74 -7.69 11.34 0.86
CA LEU A 74 -7.88 11.65 -0.55
C LEU A 74 -9.36 11.72 -0.93
N GLY A 75 -10.16 10.73 -0.52
CA GLY A 75 -11.60 10.73 -0.71
C GLY A 75 -12.33 11.86 0.06
N SER A 76 -11.65 12.55 0.97
CA SER A 76 -12.20 13.70 1.71
C SER A 76 -11.88 15.05 1.07
N TRP A 77 -10.96 15.11 0.11
CA TRP A 77 -10.54 16.34 -0.56
C TRP A 77 -10.93 16.42 -2.03
N TYR A 78 -11.10 15.26 -2.70
CA TYR A 78 -11.25 15.20 -4.14
C TYR A 78 -12.61 14.65 -4.56
N LYS A 79 -13.10 15.15 -5.71
CA LYS A 79 -14.31 14.63 -6.35
C LYS A 79 -14.08 13.23 -6.92
N GLU A 80 -15.15 12.52 -7.18
CA GLU A 80 -15.15 11.19 -7.79
C GLU A 80 -14.31 11.11 -9.07
N SER A 81 -14.41 12.12 -9.94
CA SER A 81 -13.67 12.20 -11.20
C SER A 81 -12.16 12.46 -11.03
N GLU A 82 -11.73 13.06 -9.93
CA GLU A 82 -10.34 13.40 -9.64
C GLU A 82 -9.63 12.31 -8.83
N LEU A 83 -10.40 11.54 -8.08
CA LEU A 83 -9.90 10.57 -7.12
C LEU A 83 -9.00 9.49 -7.75
N PRO A 84 -9.30 8.90 -8.94
CA PRO A 84 -8.46 7.89 -9.54
C PRO A 84 -7.02 8.37 -9.79
N ILE A 85 -6.85 9.58 -10.34
CA ILE A 85 -5.52 10.15 -10.59
C ILE A 85 -4.76 10.37 -9.28
N ARG A 86 -5.42 10.89 -8.25
CA ARG A 86 -4.78 11.16 -6.96
C ARG A 86 -4.37 9.86 -6.24
N SER A 87 -5.25 8.87 -6.28
CA SER A 87 -4.97 7.52 -5.78
C SER A 87 -3.79 6.87 -6.52
N ALA A 88 -3.75 7.02 -7.84
CA ALA A 88 -2.67 6.50 -8.67
C ALA A 88 -1.32 7.17 -8.38
N VAL A 89 -1.28 8.49 -8.22
CA VAL A 89 -0.06 9.21 -7.84
C VAL A 89 0.45 8.73 -6.49
N PHE A 90 -0.44 8.57 -5.51
CA PHE A 90 -0.09 8.05 -4.19
C PHE A 90 0.45 6.61 -4.27
N THR A 91 -0.24 5.70 -4.96
CA THR A 91 0.21 4.31 -5.13
C THR A 91 1.55 4.24 -5.88
N SER A 92 1.71 5.05 -6.94
CA SER A 92 2.94 5.12 -7.71
C SER A 92 4.13 5.62 -6.88
N SER A 93 3.93 6.49 -5.89
CA SER A 93 5.01 6.94 -5.01
C SER A 93 5.62 5.79 -4.20
N GLY A 94 4.80 4.86 -3.72
CA GLY A 94 5.27 3.65 -3.06
C GLY A 94 6.08 2.72 -3.97
N LEU A 95 5.66 2.58 -5.25
CA LEU A 95 6.39 1.78 -6.23
C LEU A 95 7.74 2.42 -6.59
N ILE A 96 7.76 3.74 -6.75
CA ILE A 96 9.01 4.51 -6.97
C ILE A 96 9.94 4.35 -5.76
N GLY A 97 9.41 4.44 -4.54
CA GLY A 97 10.17 4.18 -3.32
C GLY A 97 10.80 2.77 -3.30
N SER A 98 10.06 1.76 -3.72
CA SER A 98 10.55 0.38 -3.83
C SER A 98 11.69 0.25 -4.86
N MET A 99 11.60 0.95 -6.00
CA MET A 99 12.69 1.02 -6.99
C MET A 99 13.95 1.64 -6.39
N PHE A 100 13.82 2.80 -5.74
CA PHE A 100 14.94 3.47 -5.09
C PHE A 100 15.56 2.63 -3.97
N SER A 101 14.75 1.93 -3.18
CA SER A 101 15.22 1.05 -2.11
C SER A 101 16.19 -0.02 -2.66
N GLY A 102 15.88 -0.64 -3.80
CA GLY A 102 16.76 -1.61 -4.43
C GLY A 102 18.14 -1.05 -4.79
N PHE A 103 18.17 0.11 -5.46
CA PHE A 103 19.44 0.79 -5.81
C PHE A 103 20.19 1.28 -4.58
N MET A 104 19.48 1.83 -3.60
CA MET A 104 20.06 2.32 -2.37
C MET A 104 20.72 1.20 -1.57
N GLN A 105 20.12 0.01 -1.50
CA GLN A 105 20.68 -1.16 -0.82
C GLN A 105 22.04 -1.55 -1.42
N VAL A 106 22.14 -1.60 -2.75
CA VAL A 106 23.39 -1.94 -3.45
C VAL A 106 24.47 -0.90 -3.15
N LYS A 107 24.13 0.38 -3.24
CA LYS A 107 25.05 1.50 -3.00
C LYS A 107 25.56 1.51 -1.56
N ILE A 108 24.66 1.40 -0.61
CA ILE A 108 25.00 1.37 0.84
C ILE A 108 25.89 0.17 1.15
N TYR A 109 25.58 -1.01 0.60
CA TYR A 109 26.41 -2.18 0.81
C TYR A 109 27.84 -1.99 0.28
N ASN A 110 27.99 -1.43 -0.92
CA ASN A 110 29.29 -1.23 -1.54
C ASN A 110 30.14 -0.16 -0.82
N ASP A 111 29.49 0.94 -0.37
CA ASP A 111 30.24 2.12 0.12
C ASP A 111 30.36 2.17 1.65
N LEU A 112 29.42 1.61 2.40
CA LEU A 112 29.33 1.77 3.84
C LEU A 112 29.50 0.48 4.63
N ASN A 113 29.58 -0.67 3.97
CA ASN A 113 29.76 -1.94 4.68
C ASN A 113 31.11 -1.98 5.42
N GLY A 114 31.07 -2.24 6.73
CA GLY A 114 32.24 -2.26 7.58
C GLY A 114 32.70 -0.89 8.12
N ARG A 115 32.16 0.24 7.63
CA ARG A 115 32.50 1.56 8.18
C ARG A 115 31.93 1.72 9.58
N TYR A 116 32.74 2.28 10.49
CA TYR A 116 32.44 2.42 11.92
C TYR A 116 32.05 1.10 12.61
N GLY A 117 32.56 -0.04 12.11
CA GLY A 117 32.26 -1.36 12.68
C GLY A 117 30.85 -1.86 12.43
N MET A 118 30.04 -1.15 11.59
CA MET A 118 28.68 -1.52 11.28
C MET A 118 28.57 -2.21 9.91
N SER A 119 27.71 -3.25 9.85
CA SER A 119 27.38 -3.92 8.60
C SER A 119 26.48 -3.04 7.71
N GLY A 120 26.56 -3.20 6.39
CA GLY A 120 25.82 -2.39 5.41
C GLY A 120 24.31 -2.38 5.63
N TRP A 121 23.70 -3.49 6.08
CA TRP A 121 22.26 -3.54 6.36
C TRP A 121 21.84 -2.66 7.56
N ARG A 122 22.72 -2.43 8.53
CA ARG A 122 22.45 -1.51 9.65
C ARG A 122 22.45 -0.05 9.21
N TRP A 123 23.36 0.31 8.30
CA TRP A 123 23.40 1.63 7.68
C TRP A 123 22.13 1.94 6.91
N LEU A 124 21.50 0.95 6.27
CA LEU A 124 20.23 1.14 5.59
C LEU A 124 19.16 1.69 6.53
N PHE A 125 19.01 1.11 7.74
CA PHE A 125 18.02 1.57 8.72
C PHE A 125 18.32 2.98 9.26
N VAL A 126 19.59 3.34 9.42
CA VAL A 126 19.97 4.70 9.82
C VAL A 126 19.60 5.72 8.74
N ILE A 127 19.89 5.41 7.48
CA ILE A 127 19.56 6.29 6.35
C ILE A 127 18.04 6.42 6.18
N ASP A 128 17.29 5.33 6.29
CA ASP A 128 15.82 5.34 6.25
C ASP A 128 15.24 6.25 7.33
N PHE A 129 15.77 6.21 8.54
CA PHE A 129 15.36 7.12 9.61
C PHE A 129 15.67 8.58 9.26
N CYS A 130 16.88 8.87 8.75
CA CYS A 130 17.28 10.22 8.35
C CYS A 130 16.39 10.81 7.26
N ILE A 131 15.79 9.99 6.42
CA ILE A 131 14.80 10.41 5.41
C ILE A 131 13.41 10.55 6.04
N THR A 132 13.00 9.61 6.87
CA THR A 132 11.63 9.54 7.44
C THR A 132 11.38 10.65 8.46
N CYS A 133 12.37 11.00 9.29
CA CYS A 133 12.20 11.99 10.35
C CYS A 133 11.84 13.40 9.81
N PRO A 134 12.55 13.97 8.81
CA PRO A 134 12.17 15.24 8.19
C PRO A 134 10.78 15.19 7.53
N ILE A 135 10.41 14.06 6.91
CA ILE A 135 9.09 13.88 6.30
C ILE A 135 7.99 13.91 7.36
N ALA A 136 8.19 13.25 8.51
CA ALA A 136 7.24 13.28 9.62
C ALA A 136 7.06 14.70 10.17
N LEU A 137 8.14 15.45 10.34
CA LEU A 137 8.11 16.85 10.78
C LEU A 137 7.43 17.76 9.74
N TYR A 138 7.73 17.57 8.45
CA TYR A 138 7.05 18.27 7.38
C TYR A 138 5.55 17.98 7.39
N GLY A 139 5.15 16.72 7.55
CA GLY A 139 3.76 16.31 7.69
C GLY A 139 3.07 17.00 8.87
N LEU A 140 3.73 17.06 10.03
CA LEU A 140 3.20 17.74 11.21
C LEU A 140 2.97 19.24 10.98
N LEU A 141 3.80 19.89 10.17
CA LEU A 141 3.71 21.34 9.92
C LEU A 141 2.75 21.68 8.77
N PHE A 142 2.76 20.93 7.69
CA PHE A 142 2.14 21.29 6.41
C PHE A 142 1.00 20.38 5.95
N PHE A 143 0.85 19.18 6.54
CA PHE A 143 -0.18 18.26 6.07
C PHE A 143 -1.59 18.83 6.32
N PRO A 144 -2.44 18.96 5.31
CA PRO A 144 -3.79 19.43 5.49
C PRO A 144 -4.62 18.35 6.19
N GLY A 145 -5.32 18.68 7.24
CA GLY A 145 -6.29 17.78 7.85
C GLY A 145 -7.45 17.43 6.92
N VAL A 146 -8.53 16.92 7.43
CA VAL A 146 -9.79 16.79 6.68
C VAL A 146 -10.45 18.16 6.59
N PRO A 147 -10.99 18.60 5.42
CA PRO A 147 -11.54 19.95 5.24
C PRO A 147 -12.57 20.36 6.29
N GLU A 148 -13.37 19.41 6.77
CA GLU A 148 -14.43 19.62 7.74
C GLU A 148 -13.91 19.97 9.16
N LYS A 149 -12.78 19.38 9.56
CA LYS A 149 -12.20 19.57 10.90
C LYS A 149 -11.17 20.71 10.97
N THR A 150 -10.76 21.25 9.85
CA THR A 150 -9.67 22.26 9.78
C THR A 150 -10.13 23.67 10.16
N THR A 151 -11.44 23.95 10.17
CA THR A 151 -12.00 25.31 10.41
C THR A 151 -12.44 25.57 11.84
N ASP A 152 -12.63 24.57 12.68
CA ASP A 152 -13.06 24.78 14.06
C ASP A 152 -11.85 25.11 14.95
N GLY A 153 -11.35 26.35 14.83
CA GLY A 153 -10.23 26.90 15.62
C GLY A 153 -10.45 26.93 17.14
N ARG A 154 -11.39 26.17 17.68
CA ARG A 154 -11.72 26.07 19.10
C ARG A 154 -10.84 25.14 19.91
N ASN A 155 -10.16 24.20 19.27
CA ASN A 155 -9.30 23.23 19.97
C ASN A 155 -7.84 23.47 19.61
N TRP A 156 -6.94 23.45 20.59
CA TRP A 156 -5.48 23.53 20.39
C TRP A 156 -4.94 22.47 19.40
N LEU A 157 -5.71 21.39 19.19
CA LEU A 157 -5.46 20.35 18.18
C LEU A 157 -5.86 20.77 16.76
N SER A 158 -6.71 21.81 16.58
CA SER A 158 -7.07 22.35 15.28
C SER A 158 -6.14 23.51 14.92
N MET A 159 -4.84 23.25 14.77
CA MET A 159 -3.92 24.27 14.27
C MET A 159 -4.33 24.66 12.85
N LYS A 160 -4.57 25.97 12.61
CA LYS A 160 -4.77 26.52 11.26
C LYS A 160 -3.66 25.99 10.36
N THR A 161 -4.04 25.40 9.24
CA THR A 161 -3.05 24.98 8.25
C THR A 161 -2.43 26.26 7.67
N VAL A 162 -1.10 26.33 7.71
CA VAL A 162 -0.33 27.44 7.10
C VAL A 162 -0.51 27.45 5.57
N VAL A 163 -1.05 26.36 5.00
CA VAL A 163 -1.09 26.11 3.55
C VAL A 163 -2.35 26.65 2.88
N PHE A 164 -3.50 26.68 3.57
CA PHE A 164 -4.79 27.06 2.97
C PHE A 164 -5.44 28.24 3.69
N THR A 165 -6.00 29.15 2.91
CA THR A 165 -6.85 30.25 3.40
C THR A 165 -8.24 29.73 3.73
N ASP A 166 -8.97 30.46 4.60
CA ASP A 166 -10.36 30.10 4.96
C ASP A 166 -11.29 30.06 3.73
N GLN A 167 -11.02 30.89 2.71
CA GLN A 167 -11.76 30.89 1.45
C GLN A 167 -11.54 29.63 0.62
N GLU A 168 -10.29 29.17 0.54
CA GLU A 168 -9.94 27.92 -0.17
C GLU A 168 -10.55 26.69 0.52
N LEU A 169 -10.58 26.66 1.85
CA LEU A 169 -11.21 25.61 2.63
C LEU A 169 -12.74 25.59 2.42
N GLN A 170 -13.40 26.75 2.40
CA GLN A 170 -14.82 26.84 2.10
C GLN A 170 -15.12 26.40 0.66
N TYR A 171 -14.27 26.80 -0.30
CA TYR A 171 -14.40 26.33 -1.68
C TYR A 171 -14.22 24.81 -1.78
N ALA A 172 -13.23 24.23 -1.11
CA ALA A 172 -13.01 22.78 -1.07
C ALA A 172 -14.23 22.04 -0.52
N ARG A 173 -14.86 22.57 0.55
CA ARG A 173 -16.08 21.98 1.12
C ARG A 173 -17.28 22.03 0.18
N ARG A 174 -17.53 23.19 -0.45
CA ARG A 174 -18.68 23.39 -1.34
C ARG A 174 -18.65 22.54 -2.58
N ARG A 175 -17.48 22.12 -3.05
CA ARG A 175 -17.34 21.28 -4.26
C ARG A 175 -17.53 19.78 -4.02
N LEU A 176 -17.51 19.35 -2.75
CA LEU A 176 -17.69 17.94 -2.39
C LEU A 176 -19.19 17.62 -2.21
N PRO A 177 -19.61 16.37 -2.48
CA PRO A 177 -20.97 15.96 -2.18
C PRO A 177 -21.25 16.09 -0.68
N ALA A 178 -22.51 16.41 -0.35
CA ALA A 178 -22.96 16.48 1.03
C ALA A 178 -22.74 15.15 1.74
N ARG A 179 -22.27 15.19 2.96
CA ARG A 179 -22.06 14.03 3.81
C ARG A 179 -23.05 14.07 4.98
N ASP A 180 -23.39 12.89 5.46
CA ASP A 180 -24.19 12.78 6.66
C ASP A 180 -23.32 13.06 7.90
N GLU A 181 -23.33 14.31 8.36
CA GLU A 181 -22.60 14.75 9.56
C GLU A 181 -23.27 14.31 10.87
N SER A 182 -24.49 13.77 10.81
CA SER A 182 -25.25 13.31 11.98
C SER A 182 -24.71 12.03 12.59
N LEU A 183 -23.89 11.28 11.85
CA LEU A 183 -23.37 9.98 12.26
C LEU A 183 -22.27 10.14 13.31
N LYS A 184 -22.59 9.87 14.56
CA LYS A 184 -21.63 9.84 15.67
C LYS A 184 -20.80 8.56 15.62
N LEU A 185 -19.51 8.66 16.02
CA LEU A 185 -18.64 7.50 16.20
C LEU A 185 -19.01 6.81 17.52
N ASP A 186 -19.91 5.84 17.45
CA ASP A 186 -20.36 5.01 18.56
C ASP A 186 -20.43 3.53 18.14
N TRP A 187 -20.81 2.64 19.04
CA TRP A 187 -20.93 1.22 18.74
C TRP A 187 -21.98 0.87 17.68
N SER A 188 -22.88 1.80 17.31
CA SER A 188 -23.88 1.59 16.24
C SER A 188 -23.24 1.47 14.85
N VAL A 189 -22.01 1.96 14.69
CA VAL A 189 -21.22 1.82 13.44
C VAL A 189 -21.05 0.35 13.04
N VAL A 190 -20.76 -0.50 14.01
CA VAL A 190 -20.48 -1.93 13.76
C VAL A 190 -21.66 -2.62 13.07
N PRO A 191 -22.87 -2.70 13.68
CA PRO A 191 -23.99 -3.36 13.04
C PRO A 191 -24.43 -2.64 11.74
N ARG A 192 -24.22 -1.33 11.62
CA ARG A 192 -24.55 -0.56 10.42
C ARG A 192 -23.69 -0.98 9.24
N VAL A 193 -22.37 -1.07 9.42
CA VAL A 193 -21.43 -1.46 8.37
C VAL A 193 -21.61 -2.92 7.97
N PHE A 194 -21.75 -3.80 8.97
CA PHE A 194 -21.92 -5.24 8.71
C PHE A 194 -23.27 -5.62 8.09
N LYS A 195 -24.26 -4.74 8.11
CA LYS A 195 -25.53 -4.94 7.36
C LYS A 195 -25.41 -4.56 5.87
N ARG A 196 -24.40 -3.78 5.50
CA ARG A 196 -24.22 -3.30 4.13
C ARG A 196 -23.35 -4.26 3.31
N TRP A 197 -23.73 -4.51 2.07
CA TRP A 197 -22.99 -5.41 1.17
C TRP A 197 -21.59 -4.88 0.79
N HIS A 198 -21.38 -3.57 0.87
CA HIS A 198 -20.10 -2.90 0.54
C HIS A 198 -18.92 -3.54 1.27
N TRP A 199 -19.05 -3.76 2.58
CA TRP A 199 -17.99 -4.33 3.40
C TRP A 199 -17.57 -5.73 2.93
N TYR A 200 -18.55 -6.59 2.62
CA TYR A 200 -18.29 -7.96 2.16
C TYR A 200 -17.65 -7.98 0.77
N LEU A 201 -18.28 -7.28 -0.19
CA LEU A 201 -17.86 -7.32 -1.58
C LEU A 201 -16.47 -6.72 -1.76
N PHE A 202 -16.21 -5.50 -1.25
CA PHE A 202 -14.92 -4.86 -1.42
C PHE A 202 -13.79 -5.59 -0.69
N SER A 203 -14.06 -6.14 0.52
CA SER A 203 -13.07 -6.96 1.23
C SER A 203 -12.73 -8.22 0.44
N PHE A 204 -13.73 -8.94 -0.10
CA PHE A 204 -13.53 -10.15 -0.88
C PHE A 204 -12.80 -9.88 -2.20
N VAL A 205 -13.27 -8.90 -2.96
CA VAL A 205 -12.64 -8.53 -4.24
C VAL A 205 -11.18 -8.09 -4.05
N TRP A 206 -10.89 -7.36 -2.96
CA TRP A 206 -9.52 -6.94 -2.71
C TRP A 206 -8.64 -8.07 -2.15
N VAL A 207 -9.18 -9.06 -1.47
CA VAL A 207 -8.43 -10.28 -1.15
C VAL A 207 -7.95 -10.94 -2.46
N LEU A 208 -8.83 -11.15 -3.43
CA LEU A 208 -8.46 -11.73 -4.72
C LEU A 208 -7.49 -10.83 -5.50
N GLY A 209 -7.78 -9.53 -5.57
CA GLY A 209 -6.91 -8.56 -6.25
C GLY A 209 -5.52 -8.43 -5.62
N GLY A 210 -5.42 -8.50 -4.29
CA GLY A 210 -4.17 -8.53 -3.56
C GLY A 210 -3.33 -9.77 -3.85
N GLU A 211 -3.99 -10.93 -3.98
CA GLU A 211 -3.29 -12.16 -4.34
C GLU A 211 -2.86 -12.19 -5.81
N ASN A 212 -3.56 -11.53 -6.72
CA ASN A 212 -3.08 -11.31 -8.08
C ASN A 212 -1.77 -10.50 -8.10
N LEU A 213 -1.61 -9.57 -7.15
CA LEU A 213 -0.38 -8.79 -6.98
C LEU A 213 0.74 -9.59 -6.29
N SER A 214 0.38 -10.58 -5.49
CA SER A 214 1.29 -11.31 -4.61
C SER A 214 2.43 -11.98 -5.39
N PHE A 215 2.21 -12.44 -6.62
CA PHE A 215 3.25 -13.00 -7.48
C PHE A 215 4.36 -11.97 -7.79
N ALA A 216 4.00 -10.75 -8.14
CA ALA A 216 4.95 -9.69 -8.49
C ALA A 216 5.62 -9.07 -7.25
N SER A 217 4.92 -9.03 -6.11
CA SER A 217 5.40 -8.42 -4.87
C SER A 217 6.28 -9.34 -4.01
N ASN A 218 6.11 -10.65 -4.13
CA ASN A 218 6.88 -11.64 -3.37
C ASN A 218 8.16 -12.01 -4.08
N SER A 219 9.23 -11.38 -3.92
CA SER A 219 10.62 -11.69 -4.33
C SER A 219 10.83 -12.93 -5.25
N THR A 220 9.77 -13.42 -5.95
CA THR A 220 9.78 -14.60 -6.81
C THR A 220 10.78 -14.44 -7.95
N PHE A 221 10.86 -13.22 -8.51
CA PHE A 221 11.81 -12.91 -9.56
C PHE A 221 13.25 -12.93 -9.04
N ALA A 222 13.51 -12.32 -7.88
CA ALA A 222 14.84 -12.35 -7.26
C ALA A 222 15.28 -13.80 -6.91
N LEU A 223 14.34 -14.63 -6.48
CA LEU A 223 14.56 -16.05 -6.23
C LEU A 223 14.91 -16.83 -7.50
N TRP A 224 14.18 -16.59 -8.58
CA TRP A 224 14.46 -17.18 -9.88
C TRP A 224 15.84 -16.75 -10.40
N LEU A 225 16.17 -15.45 -10.33
CA LEU A 225 17.49 -14.92 -10.71
C LEU A 225 18.61 -15.55 -9.87
N HIS A 226 18.38 -15.78 -8.59
CA HIS A 226 19.33 -16.50 -7.74
C HIS A 226 19.59 -17.90 -8.23
N ASN A 227 18.53 -18.63 -8.56
CA ASN A 227 18.62 -20.01 -9.06
C ASN A 227 19.33 -20.09 -10.42
N GLN A 228 19.25 -19.05 -11.24
CA GLN A 228 19.93 -18.94 -12.53
C GLN A 228 21.38 -18.41 -12.41
N GLY A 229 21.90 -18.19 -11.19
CA GLY A 229 23.28 -17.77 -10.95
C GLY A 229 23.58 -16.29 -11.18
N TYR A 230 22.55 -15.43 -11.27
CA TYR A 230 22.77 -13.98 -11.40
C TYR A 230 23.40 -13.37 -10.16
N SER A 231 24.24 -12.34 -10.36
CA SER A 231 24.93 -11.62 -9.26
C SER A 231 23.95 -10.93 -8.31
N LEU A 232 24.39 -10.62 -7.10
CA LEU A 232 23.60 -9.90 -6.09
C LEU A 232 23.05 -8.56 -6.62
N SER A 233 23.88 -7.82 -7.39
CA SER A 233 23.48 -6.56 -8.00
C SER A 233 22.32 -6.76 -9.00
N HIS A 234 22.39 -7.75 -9.87
CA HIS A 234 21.31 -8.06 -10.81
C HIS A 234 20.02 -8.49 -10.10
N ARG A 235 20.11 -9.28 -9.03
CA ARG A 235 18.96 -9.73 -8.24
C ARG A 235 18.21 -8.58 -7.57
N ASN A 236 18.90 -7.51 -7.22
CA ASN A 236 18.28 -6.33 -6.62
C ASN A 236 17.80 -5.31 -7.66
N ASN A 237 18.50 -5.18 -8.79
CA ASN A 237 18.21 -4.15 -9.79
C ASN A 237 17.12 -4.57 -10.80
N TYR A 238 17.11 -5.82 -11.29
CA TYR A 238 16.14 -6.25 -12.30
C TYR A 238 14.68 -6.21 -11.82
N PRO A 239 14.35 -6.54 -10.57
CA PRO A 239 12.97 -6.38 -10.07
C PRO A 239 12.44 -4.95 -10.14
N SER A 240 13.30 -3.92 -10.21
CA SER A 240 12.88 -2.53 -10.39
C SER A 240 12.03 -2.32 -11.65
N GLY A 241 12.23 -3.12 -12.69
CA GLY A 241 11.40 -3.09 -13.90
C GLY A 241 9.93 -3.46 -13.65
N ILE A 242 9.65 -4.32 -12.68
CA ILE A 242 8.27 -4.67 -12.28
C ILE A 242 7.58 -3.43 -11.73
N PHE A 243 8.25 -2.69 -10.85
CA PHE A 243 7.70 -1.46 -10.28
C PHE A 243 7.55 -0.36 -11.33
N ALA A 244 8.46 -0.25 -12.30
CA ALA A 244 8.34 0.71 -13.40
C ALA A 244 7.09 0.44 -14.25
N VAL A 245 6.83 -0.81 -14.61
CA VAL A 245 5.59 -1.21 -15.30
C VAL A 245 4.37 -0.96 -14.39
N GLY A 246 4.49 -1.20 -13.08
CA GLY A 246 3.47 -0.90 -12.10
C GLY A 246 3.09 0.58 -12.07
N VAL A 247 4.06 1.49 -12.04
CA VAL A 247 3.83 2.94 -12.11
C VAL A 247 3.10 3.31 -13.40
N LEU A 248 3.61 2.84 -14.53
CA LEU A 248 3.03 3.16 -15.84
C LEU A 248 1.59 2.67 -15.95
N SER A 249 1.32 1.41 -15.59
CA SER A 249 -0.01 0.81 -15.66
C SER A 249 -0.99 1.50 -14.70
N THR A 250 -0.55 1.88 -13.49
CA THR A 250 -1.38 2.58 -12.51
C THR A 250 -1.79 3.97 -13.02
N LEU A 251 -0.86 4.72 -13.61
CA LEU A 251 -1.15 6.04 -14.18
C LEU A 251 -2.07 5.93 -15.42
N LEU A 252 -1.83 4.97 -16.31
CA LEU A 252 -2.69 4.75 -17.48
C LEU A 252 -4.11 4.36 -17.09
N ALA A 253 -4.27 3.47 -16.11
CA ALA A 253 -5.57 3.10 -15.58
C ALA A 253 -6.32 4.31 -14.98
N ALA A 254 -5.62 5.16 -14.25
CA ALA A 254 -6.19 6.36 -13.65
C ALA A 254 -6.61 7.40 -14.70
N ILE A 255 -5.80 7.62 -15.73
CA ILE A 255 -6.15 8.50 -16.87
C ILE A 255 -7.40 7.97 -17.58
N TYR A 256 -7.48 6.66 -17.81
CA TYR A 256 -8.66 6.02 -18.40
C TYR A 256 -9.91 6.27 -17.56
N LEU A 257 -9.86 6.03 -16.25
CA LEU A 257 -11.00 6.23 -15.35
C LEU A 257 -11.42 7.69 -15.24
N SER A 258 -10.48 8.63 -15.23
CA SER A 258 -10.79 10.06 -15.19
C SER A 258 -11.44 10.58 -16.47
N LYS A 259 -11.05 10.03 -17.63
CA LYS A 259 -11.59 10.44 -18.92
C LYS A 259 -13.01 9.89 -19.15
N TYR A 260 -13.29 8.68 -18.70
CA TYR A 260 -14.56 7.99 -18.89
C TYR A 260 -15.35 7.91 -17.60
N GLN A 261 -16.02 9.00 -17.22
CA GLN A 261 -16.66 9.30 -15.93
C GLN A 261 -17.84 8.38 -15.49
N ARG A 262 -18.09 7.24 -16.09
CA ARG A 262 -19.19 6.35 -15.69
C ARG A 262 -18.64 5.07 -15.05
N ALA A 263 -18.20 5.15 -13.77
CA ALA A 263 -17.92 3.98 -12.91
C ALA A 263 -17.36 2.71 -13.61
N ARG A 264 -16.44 2.91 -14.59
CA ARG A 264 -15.91 1.81 -15.43
C ARG A 264 -14.71 1.10 -14.78
N HIS A 265 -14.66 1.09 -13.46
CA HIS A 265 -13.60 0.41 -12.70
C HIS A 265 -13.49 -1.07 -13.07
N TRP A 266 -14.63 -1.72 -13.35
CA TRP A 266 -14.69 -3.12 -13.75
C TRP A 266 -13.99 -3.42 -15.09
N HIS A 267 -13.91 -2.47 -16.05
CA HIS A 267 -13.12 -2.65 -17.27
C HIS A 267 -11.65 -2.84 -16.97
N VAL A 268 -11.11 -2.02 -16.05
CA VAL A 268 -9.72 -2.10 -15.66
C VAL A 268 -9.47 -3.39 -14.87
N ALA A 269 -10.41 -3.79 -14.01
CA ALA A 269 -10.31 -5.05 -13.27
C ALA A 269 -10.23 -6.26 -14.23
N ILE A 270 -11.11 -6.35 -15.22
CA ILE A 270 -11.08 -7.42 -16.25
C ILE A 270 -9.75 -7.39 -17.01
N PHE A 271 -9.28 -6.21 -17.43
CA PHE A 271 -8.00 -6.11 -18.13
C PHE A 271 -6.83 -6.64 -17.29
N ILE A 272 -6.78 -6.28 -16.00
CA ILE A 272 -5.76 -6.80 -15.06
C ILE A 272 -5.88 -8.31 -14.93
N SER A 273 -7.09 -8.84 -14.75
CA SER A 273 -7.33 -10.28 -14.59
C SER A 273 -6.86 -11.07 -15.82
N VAL A 274 -7.18 -10.60 -17.02
CA VAL A 274 -6.71 -11.22 -18.28
C VAL A 274 -5.18 -11.15 -18.38
N ALA A 275 -4.56 -10.00 -18.05
CA ALA A 275 -3.11 -9.86 -18.05
C ALA A 275 -2.44 -10.83 -17.07
N MET A 276 -2.99 -11.01 -15.86
CA MET A 276 -2.46 -11.98 -14.88
C MET A 276 -2.61 -13.42 -15.32
N CYS A 277 -3.70 -13.78 -15.98
CA CYS A 277 -3.85 -15.10 -16.60
C CYS A 277 -2.77 -15.34 -17.66
N ILE A 278 -2.50 -14.36 -18.52
CA ILE A 278 -1.44 -14.47 -19.55
C ILE A 278 -0.07 -14.65 -18.87
N VAL A 279 0.23 -13.86 -17.83
CA VAL A 279 1.48 -13.99 -17.05
C VAL A 279 1.64 -15.41 -16.50
N ALA A 280 0.59 -15.95 -15.87
CA ALA A 280 0.61 -17.31 -15.31
C ALA A 280 0.85 -18.37 -16.39
N ILE A 281 0.20 -18.27 -17.54
CA ILE A 281 0.36 -19.17 -18.68
C ILE A 281 1.79 -19.10 -19.24
N MET A 282 2.34 -17.88 -19.40
CA MET A 282 3.71 -17.69 -19.91
C MET A 282 4.73 -18.39 -19.02
N ILE A 283 4.66 -18.18 -17.69
CA ILE A 283 5.59 -18.80 -16.74
C ILE A 283 5.42 -20.32 -16.73
N ARG A 284 4.18 -20.80 -16.75
CA ARG A 284 3.91 -22.24 -16.74
C ARG A 284 4.43 -22.94 -18.00
N ALA A 285 4.30 -22.32 -19.16
CA ALA A 285 4.70 -22.88 -20.44
C ALA A 285 6.23 -22.96 -20.59
N ASN A 286 6.98 -21.95 -20.14
CA ASN A 286 8.43 -21.88 -20.35
C ASN A 286 9.18 -21.32 -19.12
N PRO A 287 9.19 -22.01 -17.99
CA PRO A 287 9.72 -21.47 -16.72
C PRO A 287 11.24 -21.26 -16.72
N LEU A 288 11.97 -21.93 -17.61
CA LEU A 288 13.43 -21.86 -17.68
C LEU A 288 13.94 -20.86 -18.72
N LYS A 289 13.07 -20.38 -19.63
CA LYS A 289 13.48 -19.48 -20.72
C LYS A 289 13.58 -18.05 -20.19
N PRO A 290 14.80 -17.43 -20.14
CA PRO A 290 14.97 -16.11 -19.54
C PRO A 290 14.08 -15.04 -20.16
N SER A 291 13.99 -14.95 -21.49
CA SER A 291 13.16 -13.95 -22.16
C SER A 291 11.69 -14.04 -21.76
N VAL A 292 11.13 -15.23 -21.58
CA VAL A 292 9.73 -15.41 -21.18
C VAL A 292 9.55 -15.01 -19.72
N MET A 293 10.47 -15.40 -18.83
CA MET A 293 10.39 -15.08 -17.42
C MET A 293 10.49 -13.57 -17.17
N PHE A 294 11.45 -12.89 -17.81
CA PHE A 294 11.58 -11.43 -17.73
C PHE A 294 10.31 -10.73 -18.20
N THR A 295 9.80 -11.11 -19.39
CA THR A 295 8.57 -10.52 -19.92
C THR A 295 7.38 -10.76 -18.99
N ALA A 296 7.19 -11.98 -18.51
CA ALA A 296 6.10 -12.33 -17.62
C ALA A 296 6.18 -11.59 -16.28
N GLN A 297 7.37 -11.50 -15.67
CA GLN A 297 7.56 -10.78 -14.41
C GLN A 297 7.30 -9.28 -14.58
N TYR A 298 7.77 -8.66 -15.65
CA TYR A 298 7.51 -7.24 -15.91
C TYR A 298 6.04 -6.97 -16.21
N LEU A 299 5.37 -7.82 -16.99
CA LEU A 299 3.93 -7.73 -17.20
C LEU A 299 3.15 -7.96 -15.89
N GLY A 300 3.66 -8.76 -14.96
CA GLY A 300 3.09 -8.94 -13.63
C GLY A 300 2.95 -7.62 -12.86
N GLY A 301 3.81 -6.62 -13.17
CA GLY A 301 3.70 -5.27 -12.63
C GLY A 301 2.36 -4.56 -12.94
N ILE A 302 1.62 -4.98 -13.98
CA ILE A 302 0.28 -4.45 -14.29
C ILE A 302 -0.69 -4.64 -13.13
N GLY A 303 -0.52 -5.68 -12.32
CA GLY A 303 -1.33 -5.95 -11.12
C GLY A 303 -1.37 -4.78 -10.13
N TYR A 304 -0.31 -3.96 -10.06
CA TYR A 304 -0.27 -2.79 -9.17
C TYR A 304 -1.35 -1.74 -9.48
N ALA A 305 -1.82 -1.66 -10.73
CA ALA A 305 -2.92 -0.77 -11.09
C ALA A 305 -4.21 -1.11 -10.33
N GLY A 306 -4.44 -2.38 -9.99
CA GLY A 306 -5.59 -2.83 -9.21
C GLY A 306 -5.68 -2.15 -7.85
N GLN A 307 -4.56 -1.95 -7.17
CA GLN A 307 -4.54 -1.31 -5.86
C GLN A 307 -5.16 0.09 -5.89
N ALA A 308 -4.73 0.94 -6.82
CA ALA A 308 -5.28 2.29 -6.96
C ALA A 308 -6.76 2.28 -7.38
N VAL A 309 -7.13 1.37 -8.29
CA VAL A 309 -8.47 1.28 -8.87
C VAL A 309 -9.50 0.79 -7.85
N PHE A 310 -9.24 -0.30 -7.14
CA PHE A 310 -10.19 -0.86 -6.16
C PHE A 310 -10.38 0.05 -4.95
N PHE A 311 -9.31 0.69 -4.46
CA PHE A 311 -9.43 1.65 -3.37
C PHE A 311 -10.14 2.94 -3.79
N ALA A 312 -9.93 3.43 -5.01
CA ALA A 312 -10.71 4.54 -5.55
C ALA A 312 -12.19 4.17 -5.70
N TRP A 313 -12.48 2.97 -6.19
CA TRP A 313 -13.86 2.48 -6.34
C TRP A 313 -14.57 2.35 -5.00
N ALA A 314 -13.95 1.75 -3.99
CA ALA A 314 -14.51 1.68 -2.64
C ALA A 314 -14.77 3.07 -2.05
N ASN A 315 -13.86 4.04 -2.26
CA ASN A 315 -14.04 5.42 -1.83
C ASN A 315 -15.27 6.08 -2.47
N VAL A 316 -15.51 5.81 -3.75
CA VAL A 316 -16.67 6.35 -4.49
C VAL A 316 -17.97 5.74 -3.99
N VAL A 317 -18.02 4.42 -3.83
CA VAL A 317 -19.24 3.73 -3.40
C VAL A 317 -19.62 4.04 -1.96
N CYS A 318 -18.63 4.16 -1.07
CA CYS A 318 -18.84 4.45 0.34
C CYS A 318 -18.77 5.97 0.67
N HIS A 319 -19.03 6.86 -0.29
CA HIS A 319 -18.81 8.31 -0.11
C HIS A 319 -19.73 8.96 0.92
N GLU A 320 -20.95 8.44 1.09
CA GLU A 320 -21.97 9.00 1.97
C GLU A 320 -21.62 8.88 3.46
N ASP A 321 -21.04 7.75 3.86
CA ASP A 321 -20.71 7.45 5.26
C ASP A 321 -19.18 7.35 5.45
N LEU A 322 -18.59 8.38 6.07
CA LEU A 322 -17.15 8.45 6.32
C LEU A 322 -16.66 7.30 7.22
N GLN A 323 -17.49 6.85 8.16
CA GLN A 323 -17.14 5.78 9.10
C GLN A 323 -17.16 4.42 8.40
N GLU A 324 -18.18 4.15 7.59
CA GLU A 324 -18.24 2.96 6.73
C GLU A 324 -17.03 2.92 5.82
N ARG A 325 -16.73 4.02 5.15
CA ARG A 325 -15.59 4.14 4.24
C ARG A 325 -14.26 3.82 4.93
N ALA A 326 -14.04 4.36 6.14
CA ALA A 326 -12.83 4.08 6.92
C ALA A 326 -12.71 2.58 7.26
N ILE A 327 -13.81 1.94 7.68
CA ILE A 327 -13.84 0.53 8.03
C ILE A 327 -13.66 -0.35 6.78
N VAL A 328 -14.34 -0.03 5.68
CA VAL A 328 -14.22 -0.79 4.41
C VAL A 328 -12.79 -0.76 3.90
N LEU A 329 -12.18 0.43 3.77
CA LEU A 329 -10.80 0.56 3.29
C LEU A 329 -9.78 -0.15 4.20
N ALA A 330 -9.97 -0.07 5.52
CA ALA A 330 -9.14 -0.79 6.47
C ALA A 330 -9.31 -2.30 6.35
N SER A 331 -10.56 -2.77 6.26
CA SER A 331 -10.88 -4.21 6.15
C SER A 331 -10.38 -4.83 4.85
N MET A 332 -10.52 -4.14 3.73
CA MET A 332 -9.95 -4.56 2.45
C MET A 332 -8.46 -4.93 2.61
N ASN A 333 -7.68 -4.00 3.14
CA ASN A 333 -6.24 -4.18 3.30
C ASN A 333 -5.90 -5.20 4.39
N MET A 334 -6.66 -5.24 5.48
CA MET A 334 -6.50 -6.18 6.58
C MET A 334 -6.71 -7.63 6.12
N PHE A 335 -7.81 -7.92 5.43
CA PHE A 335 -8.10 -9.28 4.98
C PHE A 335 -7.15 -9.73 3.87
N SER A 336 -6.81 -8.85 2.92
CA SER A 336 -5.79 -9.15 1.92
C SER A 336 -4.43 -9.46 2.56
N GLY A 337 -3.99 -8.65 3.55
CA GLY A 337 -2.77 -8.91 4.30
C GLY A 337 -2.81 -10.23 5.08
N ALA A 338 -3.95 -10.56 5.69
CA ALA A 338 -4.13 -11.81 6.43
C ALA A 338 -4.04 -13.05 5.53
N VAL A 339 -4.61 -12.99 4.33
CA VAL A 339 -4.51 -14.07 3.36
C VAL A 339 -3.09 -14.15 2.80
N ASN A 340 -2.48 -13.02 2.42
CA ASN A 340 -1.13 -12.97 1.87
C ASN A 340 -0.07 -13.53 2.84
N ALA A 341 -0.28 -13.43 4.15
CA ALA A 341 0.63 -13.93 5.18
C ALA A 341 0.96 -15.42 5.04
N TRP A 342 -0.01 -16.23 4.69
CA TRP A 342 0.17 -17.67 4.49
C TRP A 342 0.18 -18.07 3.01
N TRP A 343 -0.48 -17.32 2.14
CA TRP A 343 -0.58 -17.56 0.70
C TRP A 343 0.79 -17.69 0.04
N SER A 344 1.67 -16.74 0.33
CA SER A 344 3.04 -16.74 -0.19
C SER A 344 3.84 -17.96 0.22
N LEU A 345 3.65 -18.46 1.45
CA LEU A 345 4.35 -19.63 1.96
C LEU A 345 3.90 -20.91 1.25
N VAL A 346 2.61 -20.99 0.91
CA VAL A 346 2.01 -22.18 0.28
C VAL A 346 2.27 -22.22 -1.22
N PHE A 347 2.06 -21.08 -1.92
CA PHE A 347 2.04 -21.04 -3.37
C PHE A 347 3.35 -20.54 -4.00
N TYR A 348 4.12 -19.72 -3.29
CA TYR A 348 5.37 -19.13 -3.78
C TYR A 348 6.59 -19.52 -2.95
N SER A 349 6.56 -20.74 -2.38
CA SER A 349 7.69 -21.28 -1.61
C SER A 349 8.97 -21.35 -2.46
N ALA A 350 10.10 -21.02 -1.83
CA ALA A 350 11.42 -21.12 -2.46
C ALA A 350 11.72 -22.53 -3.04
N SER A 351 11.15 -23.58 -2.43
CA SER A 351 11.28 -24.96 -2.89
C SER A 351 10.62 -25.23 -4.25
N THR A 352 9.71 -24.37 -4.71
CA THR A 352 9.01 -24.52 -6.01
C THR A 352 9.74 -23.84 -7.16
N THR A 353 10.85 -23.14 -6.88
CA THR A 353 11.71 -22.51 -7.89
C THR A 353 12.38 -23.59 -8.75
N PRO A 354 12.49 -23.44 -10.08
CA PRO A 354 12.17 -22.25 -10.89
C PRO A 354 10.77 -22.26 -11.51
N ARG A 355 9.98 -23.31 -11.32
CA ARG A 355 8.73 -23.54 -12.08
C ARG A 355 7.50 -22.87 -11.49
N PHE A 356 7.46 -22.61 -10.18
CA PHE A 356 6.34 -22.02 -9.47
C PHE A 356 4.94 -22.57 -9.86
N GLU A 357 4.83 -23.87 -10.10
CA GLU A 357 3.62 -24.49 -10.67
C GLU A 357 2.36 -24.20 -9.87
N LYS A 358 2.42 -24.42 -8.54
CA LYS A 358 1.29 -24.10 -7.64
C LYS A 358 0.93 -22.63 -7.66
N GLY A 359 1.94 -21.75 -7.71
CA GLY A 359 1.76 -20.30 -7.78
C GLY A 359 1.07 -19.85 -9.08
N CYS A 360 1.42 -20.44 -10.22
CA CYS A 360 0.78 -20.13 -11.50
C CYS A 360 -0.71 -20.52 -11.50
N TYR A 361 -1.06 -21.70 -10.96
CA TYR A 361 -2.48 -22.11 -10.86
C TYR A 361 -3.25 -21.22 -9.87
N ALA A 362 -2.64 -20.87 -8.75
CA ALA A 362 -3.23 -19.97 -7.77
C ALA A 362 -3.48 -18.56 -8.39
N LEU A 363 -2.51 -18.03 -9.13
CA LEU A 363 -2.64 -16.75 -9.83
C LEU A 363 -3.76 -16.78 -10.89
N MET A 364 -3.88 -17.86 -11.65
CA MET A 364 -4.99 -18.01 -12.60
C MET A 364 -6.34 -18.08 -11.88
N ALA A 365 -6.44 -18.85 -10.80
CA ALA A 365 -7.67 -18.99 -10.04
C ALA A 365 -8.13 -17.65 -9.45
N THR A 366 -7.24 -16.90 -8.83
CA THR A 366 -7.56 -15.57 -8.26
C THR A 366 -7.88 -14.55 -9.35
N ALA A 367 -7.20 -14.59 -10.49
CA ALA A 367 -7.46 -13.69 -11.61
C ALA A 367 -8.82 -13.96 -12.29
N ILE A 368 -9.26 -15.21 -12.35
CA ILE A 368 -10.58 -15.56 -12.91
C ILE A 368 -11.71 -15.20 -11.92
N ALA A 369 -11.43 -15.31 -10.62
CA ALA A 369 -12.44 -15.07 -9.58
C ALA A 369 -12.59 -13.58 -9.20
N SER A 370 -11.61 -12.72 -9.53
CA SER A 370 -11.64 -11.28 -9.25
C SER A 370 -12.34 -10.49 -10.35
#